data_de15663210bae74d2e9140c452537073
#
_entry.id   de15663210bae74d2e9140c452537073
#
_cell.length_a   1.000
_cell.length_b   1.000
_cell.length_c   1.000
_cell.angle_alpha   90.00
_cell.angle_beta   90.00
_cell.angle_gamma   90.00
#
_symmetry.space_group_name_H-M   'P 1'
#
loop_
_entity.id
_entity.type
_entity.pdbx_description
1 polymer ?
#
loop_
_entity_poly.entity_id
_entity_poly.type
_entity_poly.pdbx_seq_one_letter_code
_entity_poly.pdbx_strand_id
1 'polypeptide(L)'
;MIGKLKTVVIDAPDIARLSEFYQGLAGWTQQYIDDEWVTLTTDDGWRIAIQSAPDHVPPRWPSATEPQQAHLDLRVPDLDAGAEAAETLGASLLHKTETWYTLADPAGHPFDLCLYTDDPATTIMGVMLDCPDAKALSEFYAELLGKAVTYESEGMAMIGQDGDHPVLFQQVEEYTPPAWPDPSRPQQFHLDVTVPEIEAAEQAALAIGATRLPGEGENWRVYADPAGKPFCLLWDV
;
A
#
# COMPACT_ATOMS: atom_id res chain seq x y z
N MET A 1 -6.31 15.81 12.08
CA MET A 1 -5.50 15.64 10.84
C MET A 1 -4.10 16.09 11.13
N ILE A 2 -3.14 15.19 11.01
CA ILE A 2 -1.70 15.46 11.21
C ILE A 2 -1.05 15.71 9.85
N GLY A 3 -1.36 14.86 8.86
CA GLY A 3 -0.84 14.97 7.51
C GLY A 3 -1.83 14.52 6.44
N LYS A 4 -1.34 14.36 5.21
CA LYS A 4 -2.12 13.87 4.06
C LYS A 4 -1.35 12.73 3.39
N LEU A 5 -2.06 11.67 3.00
CA LEU A 5 -1.49 10.62 2.17
C LEU A 5 -0.96 11.24 0.87
N LYS A 6 0.32 11.02 0.61
CA LYS A 6 0.99 11.49 -0.60
C LYS A 6 1.24 10.34 -1.58
N THR A 7 1.78 9.23 -1.07
CA THR A 7 2.26 8.14 -1.92
C THR A 7 2.03 6.80 -1.21
N VAL A 8 1.63 5.79 -1.94
CA VAL A 8 1.78 4.38 -1.54
C VAL A 8 3.08 3.88 -2.15
N VAL A 9 3.99 3.40 -1.32
CA VAL A 9 5.32 2.94 -1.77
C VAL A 9 5.37 1.42 -1.70
N ILE A 10 5.86 0.80 -2.78
CA ILE A 10 6.01 -0.65 -2.94
C ILE A 10 7.51 -0.94 -3.07
N ASP A 11 8.03 -1.82 -2.23
CA ASP A 11 9.43 -2.24 -2.27
C ASP A 11 9.61 -3.37 -3.31
N ALA A 12 10.57 -3.24 -4.22
CA ALA A 12 10.80 -4.25 -5.26
C ALA A 12 12.29 -4.41 -5.62
N PRO A 13 12.73 -5.63 -5.98
CA PRO A 13 14.12 -5.86 -6.41
C PRO A 13 14.39 -5.33 -7.82
N ASP A 14 13.37 -5.22 -8.66
CA ASP A 14 13.43 -4.68 -10.04
C ASP A 14 12.31 -3.66 -10.24
N ILE A 15 12.63 -2.41 -9.94
CA ILE A 15 11.68 -1.29 -9.98
C ILE A 15 11.18 -0.97 -11.39
N ALA A 16 12.03 -1.15 -12.40
CA ALA A 16 11.67 -0.90 -13.80
C ALA A 16 10.63 -1.93 -14.28
N ARG A 17 10.86 -3.23 -14.02
CA ARG A 17 9.94 -4.31 -14.36
C ARG A 17 8.59 -4.15 -13.68
N LEU A 18 8.57 -3.81 -12.38
CA LEU A 18 7.32 -3.62 -11.66
C LEU A 18 6.57 -2.37 -12.16
N SER A 19 7.30 -1.31 -12.50
CA SER A 19 6.71 -0.11 -13.13
C SER A 19 6.06 -0.43 -14.47
N GLU A 20 6.75 -1.15 -15.36
CA GLU A 20 6.22 -1.57 -16.66
C GLU A 20 4.96 -2.43 -16.50
N PHE A 21 4.91 -3.31 -15.50
CA PHE A 21 3.75 -4.12 -15.17
C PHE A 21 2.51 -3.26 -14.89
N TYR A 22 2.59 -2.33 -13.94
CA TYR A 22 1.45 -1.49 -13.56
C TYR A 22 1.06 -0.48 -14.65
N GLN A 23 2.02 0.02 -15.42
CA GLN A 23 1.73 0.83 -16.62
C GLN A 23 0.94 0.02 -17.66
N GLY A 24 1.34 -1.24 -17.91
CA GLY A 24 0.66 -2.10 -18.87
C GLY A 24 -0.72 -2.57 -18.39
N LEU A 25 -0.87 -2.89 -17.09
CA LEU A 25 -2.11 -3.41 -16.52
C LEU A 25 -3.18 -2.33 -16.35
N ALA A 26 -2.81 -1.17 -15.83
CA ALA A 26 -3.73 -0.14 -15.39
C ALA A 26 -3.52 1.23 -16.03
N GLY A 27 -2.63 1.34 -17.01
CA GLY A 27 -2.39 2.57 -17.77
C GLY A 27 -1.75 3.69 -16.94
N TRP A 28 -1.11 3.39 -15.80
CA TRP A 28 -0.50 4.42 -14.97
C TRP A 28 0.62 5.14 -15.70
N THR A 29 0.80 6.43 -15.41
CA THR A 29 1.78 7.28 -16.08
C THR A 29 3.03 7.44 -15.21
N GLN A 30 4.20 7.08 -15.76
CA GLN A 30 5.47 7.29 -15.11
C GLN A 30 5.82 8.79 -15.10
N GLN A 31 6.04 9.35 -13.90
CA GLN A 31 6.41 10.74 -13.69
C GLN A 31 7.91 10.92 -13.42
N TYR A 32 8.53 9.91 -12.80
CA TYR A 32 9.94 9.94 -12.42
C TYR A 32 10.52 8.53 -12.41
N ILE A 33 11.81 8.39 -12.72
CA ILE A 33 12.60 7.18 -12.55
C ILE A 33 14.07 7.54 -12.37
N ASP A 34 14.73 6.87 -11.40
CA ASP A 34 16.18 6.74 -11.29
C ASP A 34 16.56 5.31 -10.89
N ASP A 35 17.76 5.07 -10.39
CA ASP A 35 18.24 3.73 -10.05
C ASP A 35 17.60 3.16 -8.77
N GLU A 36 16.99 4.01 -7.93
CA GLU A 36 16.45 3.63 -6.61
C GLU A 36 14.94 3.82 -6.50
N TRP A 37 14.32 4.59 -7.42
CA TRP A 37 12.95 5.05 -7.27
C TRP A 37 12.22 5.25 -8.58
N VAL A 38 10.97 4.79 -8.65
CA VAL A 38 10.02 5.14 -9.72
C VAL A 38 8.79 5.77 -9.09
N THR A 39 8.24 6.80 -9.74
CA THR A 39 6.93 7.36 -9.39
C THR A 39 5.96 7.20 -10.54
N LEU A 40 4.80 6.62 -10.23
CA LEU A 40 3.65 6.48 -11.13
C LEU A 40 2.49 7.32 -10.60
N THR A 41 1.66 7.84 -11.51
CA THR A 41 0.41 8.52 -11.19
C THR A 41 -0.73 7.91 -11.96
N THR A 42 -1.93 7.95 -11.40
CA THR A 42 -3.17 7.54 -12.04
C THR A 42 -4.01 8.76 -12.43
N ASP A 43 -4.98 8.59 -13.32
CA ASP A 43 -5.86 9.68 -13.76
C ASP A 43 -6.75 10.20 -12.63
N ASP A 44 -7.09 9.36 -11.64
CA ASP A 44 -7.86 9.70 -10.43
C ASP A 44 -7.01 10.25 -9.28
N GLY A 45 -5.70 10.48 -9.53
CA GLY A 45 -4.81 11.24 -8.65
C GLY A 45 -4.04 10.41 -7.62
N TRP A 46 -4.08 9.07 -7.68
CA TRP A 46 -3.17 8.27 -6.87
C TRP A 46 -1.71 8.49 -7.28
N ARG A 47 -0.85 8.45 -6.30
CA ARG A 47 0.59 8.44 -6.49
C ARG A 47 1.15 7.16 -5.90
N ILE A 48 1.73 6.34 -6.75
CA ILE A 48 2.38 5.09 -6.38
C ILE A 48 3.87 5.24 -6.63
N ALA A 49 4.69 4.86 -5.68
CA ALA A 49 6.12 4.76 -5.90
C ALA A 49 6.57 3.31 -5.81
N ILE A 50 7.65 3.01 -6.51
CA ILE A 50 8.33 1.72 -6.40
C ILE A 50 9.76 2.03 -5.97
N GLN A 51 10.13 1.52 -4.78
CA GLN A 51 11.42 1.71 -4.17
C GLN A 51 12.31 0.48 -4.40
N SER A 52 13.57 0.72 -4.75
CA SER A 52 14.57 -0.35 -4.88
C SER A 52 14.84 -1.00 -3.53
N ALA A 53 14.58 -2.30 -3.46
CA ALA A 53 14.80 -3.14 -2.29
C ALA A 53 15.49 -4.45 -2.72
N PRO A 54 16.83 -4.46 -2.87
CA PRO A 54 17.56 -5.64 -3.32
C PRO A 54 17.38 -6.86 -2.41
N ASP A 55 17.11 -6.63 -1.12
CA ASP A 55 16.87 -7.69 -0.12
C ASP A 55 15.38 -8.03 0.02
N HIS A 56 14.53 -7.62 -0.93
CA HIS A 56 13.10 -7.92 -0.91
C HIS A 56 12.85 -9.43 -0.80
N VAL A 57 11.98 -9.80 0.15
CA VAL A 57 11.47 -11.16 0.32
C VAL A 57 10.01 -11.18 -0.12
N PRO A 58 9.70 -11.84 -1.26
CA PRO A 58 8.32 -11.89 -1.73
C PRO A 58 7.41 -12.60 -0.72
N PRO A 59 6.23 -12.05 -0.43
CA PRO A 59 5.25 -12.74 0.40
C PRO A 59 4.79 -14.03 -0.27
N ARG A 60 4.42 -15.02 0.55
CA ARG A 60 3.81 -16.28 0.11
C ARG A 60 2.38 -16.35 0.58
N TRP A 61 1.50 -15.78 -0.19
CA TRP A 61 0.08 -15.79 0.14
C TRP A 61 -0.54 -17.19 -0.07
N PRO A 62 -1.37 -17.70 0.86
CA PRO A 62 -1.82 -17.13 2.13
C PRO A 62 -0.96 -17.54 3.35
N SER A 63 0.35 -17.76 3.19
CA SER A 63 1.25 -18.26 4.25
C SER A 63 1.46 -17.26 5.37
N ALA A 64 1.54 -17.76 6.61
CA ALA A 64 1.89 -16.97 7.79
C ALA A 64 3.41 -16.83 8.02
N THR A 65 4.24 -17.58 7.28
CA THR A 65 5.70 -17.53 7.46
C THR A 65 6.36 -16.36 6.72
N GLU A 66 5.86 -16.05 5.53
CA GLU A 66 6.22 -14.86 4.75
C GLU A 66 4.92 -14.14 4.38
N PRO A 67 4.24 -13.50 5.37
CA PRO A 67 2.93 -12.94 5.13
C PRO A 67 3.00 -11.69 4.25
N GLN A 68 1.95 -11.45 3.49
CA GLN A 68 1.75 -10.13 2.92
C GLN A 68 1.58 -9.10 4.05
N GLN A 69 2.00 -7.89 3.80
CA GLN A 69 1.85 -6.77 4.75
C GLN A 69 0.75 -5.80 4.31
N ALA A 70 0.59 -5.69 2.99
CA ALA A 70 -0.42 -4.87 2.33
C ALA A 70 -0.63 -5.37 0.91
N HIS A 71 -1.70 -4.93 0.26
CA HIS A 71 -1.92 -5.13 -1.16
C HIS A 71 -2.75 -3.98 -1.75
N LEU A 72 -2.73 -3.88 -3.08
CA LEU A 72 -3.61 -2.98 -3.82
C LEU A 72 -4.87 -3.72 -4.22
N ASP A 73 -6.01 -3.07 -4.04
CA ASP A 73 -7.28 -3.46 -4.64
C ASP A 73 -7.49 -2.67 -5.92
N LEU A 74 -7.60 -3.35 -7.04
CA LEU A 74 -7.83 -2.77 -8.36
C LEU A 74 -9.24 -3.14 -8.86
N ARG A 75 -10.03 -2.15 -9.27
CA ARG A 75 -11.32 -2.38 -9.93
C ARG A 75 -11.09 -2.78 -11.36
N VAL A 76 -11.82 -3.78 -11.82
CA VAL A 76 -11.84 -4.22 -13.22
C VAL A 76 -13.27 -4.53 -13.66
N PRO A 77 -13.64 -4.26 -14.93
CA PRO A 77 -14.98 -4.57 -15.44
C PRO A 77 -15.22 -6.08 -15.66
N ASP A 78 -14.15 -6.85 -15.83
CA ASP A 78 -14.17 -8.27 -16.10
C ASP A 78 -12.96 -8.94 -15.45
N LEU A 79 -13.20 -9.88 -14.54
CA LEU A 79 -12.16 -10.55 -13.76
C LEU A 79 -11.29 -11.48 -14.61
N ASP A 80 -11.87 -12.23 -15.54
CA ASP A 80 -11.11 -13.17 -16.36
C ASP A 80 -10.23 -12.42 -17.38
N ALA A 81 -10.76 -11.37 -18.01
CA ALA A 81 -10.00 -10.53 -18.91
C ALA A 81 -8.89 -9.76 -18.17
N GLY A 82 -9.16 -9.22 -16.98
CA GLY A 82 -8.16 -8.56 -16.14
C GLY A 82 -7.04 -9.51 -15.71
N ALA A 83 -7.38 -10.73 -15.31
CA ALA A 83 -6.40 -11.75 -14.93
C ALA A 83 -5.54 -12.18 -16.13
N GLU A 84 -6.13 -12.41 -17.31
CA GLU A 84 -5.39 -12.75 -18.53
C GLU A 84 -4.40 -11.64 -18.93
N ALA A 85 -4.83 -10.38 -18.82
CA ALA A 85 -3.96 -9.24 -19.06
C ALA A 85 -2.79 -9.19 -18.06
N ALA A 86 -3.07 -9.35 -16.77
CA ALA A 86 -2.05 -9.37 -15.73
C ALA A 86 -1.05 -10.53 -15.89
N GLU A 87 -1.53 -11.75 -16.18
CA GLU A 87 -0.67 -12.93 -16.43
C GLU A 87 0.21 -12.74 -17.67
N THR A 88 -0.30 -12.09 -18.72
CA THR A 88 0.48 -11.75 -19.92
C THR A 88 1.63 -10.78 -19.59
N LEU A 89 1.44 -9.92 -18.61
CA LEU A 89 2.46 -8.97 -18.13
C LEU A 89 3.38 -9.57 -17.05
N GLY A 90 3.14 -10.82 -16.62
CA GLY A 90 4.01 -11.56 -15.73
C GLY A 90 3.50 -11.75 -14.31
N ALA A 91 2.23 -11.47 -14.05
CA ALA A 91 1.58 -11.85 -12.80
C ALA A 91 1.31 -13.36 -12.74
N SER A 92 1.02 -13.84 -11.54
CA SER A 92 0.61 -15.22 -11.30
C SER A 92 -0.70 -15.26 -10.54
N LEU A 93 -1.68 -16.00 -11.04
CA LEU A 93 -2.96 -16.17 -10.38
C LEU A 93 -2.82 -17.02 -9.12
N LEU A 94 -3.31 -16.53 -7.98
CA LEU A 94 -3.26 -17.18 -6.67
C LEU A 94 -4.64 -17.73 -6.23
N HIS A 95 -5.71 -16.93 -6.42
CA HIS A 95 -7.03 -17.27 -5.94
C HIS A 95 -8.13 -16.68 -6.82
N LYS A 96 -9.28 -17.37 -6.89
CA LYS A 96 -10.47 -16.91 -7.61
C LYS A 96 -11.72 -17.00 -6.74
N THR A 97 -12.52 -15.95 -6.76
CA THR A 97 -13.89 -15.93 -6.24
C THR A 97 -14.87 -15.45 -7.31
N GLU A 98 -16.13 -15.23 -6.97
CA GLU A 98 -17.11 -14.64 -7.89
C GLU A 98 -16.97 -13.12 -8.05
N THR A 99 -16.31 -12.45 -7.10
CA THR A 99 -16.27 -10.98 -7.03
C THR A 99 -14.87 -10.40 -7.00
N TRP A 100 -13.83 -11.19 -6.74
CA TRP A 100 -12.42 -10.76 -6.84
C TRP A 100 -11.51 -11.94 -7.17
N TYR A 101 -10.37 -11.64 -7.79
CA TYR A 101 -9.24 -12.56 -8.00
C TYR A 101 -8.01 -12.00 -7.35
N THR A 102 -7.26 -12.83 -6.61
CA THR A 102 -5.96 -12.47 -6.06
C THR A 102 -4.86 -12.97 -6.99
N LEU A 103 -3.95 -12.09 -7.38
CA LEU A 103 -2.76 -12.39 -8.18
C LEU A 103 -1.50 -11.93 -7.45
N ALA A 104 -0.34 -12.48 -7.82
CA ALA A 104 0.95 -11.93 -7.44
C ALA A 104 1.54 -11.16 -8.63
N ASP A 105 2.05 -9.96 -8.38
CA ASP A 105 2.76 -9.15 -9.36
C ASP A 105 4.17 -9.71 -9.66
N PRO A 106 4.96 -9.14 -10.59
CA PRO A 106 6.30 -9.63 -10.91
C PRO A 106 7.33 -9.58 -9.76
N ALA A 107 7.07 -8.80 -8.70
CA ALA A 107 7.88 -8.78 -7.49
C ALA A 107 7.36 -9.75 -6.41
N GLY A 108 6.21 -10.39 -6.66
CA GLY A 108 5.55 -11.35 -5.78
C GLY A 108 4.55 -10.74 -4.80
N HIS A 109 4.26 -9.44 -4.87
CA HIS A 109 3.22 -8.84 -4.04
C HIS A 109 1.84 -9.30 -4.48
N PRO A 110 1.01 -9.81 -3.56
CA PRO A 110 -0.40 -10.00 -3.84
C PRO A 110 -1.08 -8.67 -4.17
N PHE A 111 -2.04 -8.71 -5.09
CA PHE A 111 -3.00 -7.66 -5.37
C PHE A 111 -4.33 -8.28 -5.78
N ASP A 112 -5.40 -7.57 -5.52
CA ASP A 112 -6.74 -8.05 -5.88
C ASP A 112 -7.28 -7.29 -7.09
N LEU A 113 -7.85 -8.06 -8.03
CA LEU A 113 -8.76 -7.56 -9.05
C LEU A 113 -10.18 -7.70 -8.52
N CYS A 114 -10.86 -6.58 -8.31
CA CYS A 114 -12.21 -6.52 -7.77
C CYS A 114 -13.20 -6.20 -8.90
N LEU A 115 -14.26 -7.00 -9.03
CA LEU A 115 -15.28 -6.81 -10.08
C LEU A 115 -16.03 -5.50 -9.85
N TYR A 116 -15.95 -4.58 -10.83
CA TYR A 116 -16.64 -3.30 -10.83
C TYR A 116 -17.07 -2.94 -12.25
N THR A 117 -18.32 -3.19 -12.57
CA THR A 117 -18.83 -3.13 -13.95
C THR A 117 -19.21 -1.72 -14.45
N ASP A 118 -19.22 -0.73 -13.56
CA ASP A 118 -19.66 0.63 -13.88
C ASP A 118 -18.57 1.49 -14.54
N ASP A 119 -17.30 1.03 -14.50
CA ASP A 119 -16.17 1.71 -15.14
C ASP A 119 -15.41 0.71 -16.03
N PRO A 120 -15.15 1.02 -17.31
CA PRO A 120 -14.37 0.16 -18.19
C PRO A 120 -12.85 0.19 -17.89
N ALA A 121 -12.37 1.14 -17.11
CA ALA A 121 -10.95 1.29 -16.79
C ALA A 121 -10.55 0.43 -15.58
N THR A 122 -9.28 0.02 -15.54
CA THR A 122 -8.66 -0.51 -14.34
C THR A 122 -8.24 0.65 -13.44
N THR A 123 -8.86 0.77 -12.26
CA THR A 123 -8.60 1.87 -11.32
C THR A 123 -8.27 1.34 -9.93
N ILE A 124 -7.60 2.15 -9.10
CA ILE A 124 -7.33 1.78 -7.71
C ILE A 124 -8.60 1.96 -6.88
N MET A 125 -9.07 0.88 -6.23
CA MET A 125 -10.11 0.95 -5.22
C MET A 125 -9.54 1.47 -3.90
N GLY A 126 -8.35 1.01 -3.52
CA GLY A 126 -7.66 1.41 -2.31
C GLY A 126 -6.38 0.62 -2.07
N VAL A 127 -5.68 0.98 -1.00
CA VAL A 127 -4.60 0.17 -0.43
C VAL A 127 -5.11 -0.54 0.82
N MET A 128 -5.00 -1.87 0.85
CA MET A 128 -5.39 -2.71 1.98
C MET A 128 -4.18 -2.99 2.87
N LEU A 129 -4.29 -2.71 4.16
CA LEU A 129 -3.26 -2.99 5.16
C LEU A 129 -3.67 -4.19 6.03
N ASP A 130 -2.84 -5.24 6.06
CA ASP A 130 -3.00 -6.36 6.97
C ASP A 130 -2.63 -5.94 8.39
N CYS A 131 -3.42 -6.29 9.39
CA CYS A 131 -3.19 -5.85 10.77
C CYS A 131 -3.78 -6.83 11.80
N PRO A 132 -3.37 -6.74 13.08
CA PRO A 132 -3.96 -7.56 14.15
C PRO A 132 -5.33 -7.07 14.62
N ASP A 133 -5.67 -5.80 14.37
CA ASP A 133 -6.94 -5.16 14.75
C ASP A 133 -7.27 -4.06 13.75
N ALA A 134 -8.22 -4.36 12.83
CA ALA A 134 -8.61 -3.46 11.76
C ALA A 134 -9.26 -2.17 12.28
N LYS A 135 -10.05 -2.27 13.36
CA LYS A 135 -10.69 -1.11 13.98
C LYS A 135 -9.66 -0.16 14.59
N ALA A 136 -8.80 -0.67 15.47
CA ALA A 136 -7.79 0.16 16.13
C ALA A 136 -6.84 0.83 15.12
N LEU A 137 -6.42 0.11 14.07
CA LEU A 137 -5.53 0.66 13.06
C LEU A 137 -6.25 1.70 12.19
N SER A 138 -7.52 1.49 11.86
CA SER A 138 -8.30 2.48 11.10
C SER A 138 -8.50 3.78 11.89
N GLU A 139 -8.71 3.72 13.20
CA GLU A 139 -8.81 4.90 14.07
C GLU A 139 -7.49 5.71 14.09
N PHE A 140 -6.33 5.02 14.15
CA PHE A 140 -5.02 5.66 14.05
C PHE A 140 -4.83 6.40 12.72
N TYR A 141 -5.07 5.73 11.60
CA TYR A 141 -4.91 6.36 10.27
C TYR A 141 -5.99 7.41 9.97
N ALA A 142 -7.19 7.29 10.53
CA ALA A 142 -8.23 8.31 10.46
C ALA A 142 -7.75 9.63 11.08
N GLU A 143 -7.11 9.57 12.25
CA GLU A 143 -6.56 10.75 12.92
C GLU A 143 -5.30 11.27 12.20
N LEU A 144 -4.38 10.38 11.80
CA LEU A 144 -3.16 10.73 11.07
C LEU A 144 -3.48 11.47 9.77
N LEU A 145 -4.38 10.93 8.95
CA LEU A 145 -4.67 11.41 7.59
C LEU A 145 -5.86 12.41 7.56
N GLY A 146 -6.60 12.54 8.67
CA GLY A 146 -7.79 13.38 8.72
C GLY A 146 -8.96 12.87 7.88
N LYS A 147 -9.06 11.54 7.71
CA LYS A 147 -10.12 10.88 6.98
C LYS A 147 -11.17 10.30 7.94
N ALA A 148 -12.43 10.28 7.52
CA ALA A 148 -13.47 9.60 8.30
C ALA A 148 -13.37 8.08 8.15
N VAL A 149 -13.69 7.32 9.19
CA VAL A 149 -14.02 5.90 9.07
C VAL A 149 -15.37 5.80 8.37
N THR A 150 -15.38 5.22 7.17
CA THR A 150 -16.57 5.15 6.30
C THR A 150 -17.17 3.75 6.24
N TYR A 151 -16.40 2.75 6.64
CA TYR A 151 -16.85 1.36 6.77
C TYR A 151 -16.18 0.70 7.97
N GLU A 152 -16.94 -0.09 8.73
CA GLU A 152 -16.46 -0.94 9.82
C GLU A 152 -17.34 -2.19 9.91
N SER A 153 -16.71 -3.34 9.94
CA SER A 153 -17.34 -4.65 10.19
C SER A 153 -16.40 -5.54 11.00
N GLU A 154 -16.80 -6.76 11.29
CA GLU A 154 -15.92 -7.73 11.95
C GLU A 154 -14.70 -8.03 11.06
N GLY A 155 -13.50 -7.65 11.52
CA GLY A 155 -12.23 -7.87 10.84
C GLY A 155 -11.92 -6.97 9.65
N MET A 156 -12.76 -5.98 9.35
CA MET A 156 -12.54 -5.05 8.22
C MET A 156 -12.89 -3.62 8.61
N ALA A 157 -12.10 -2.66 8.11
CA ALA A 157 -12.41 -1.23 8.22
C ALA A 157 -11.91 -0.47 6.98
N MET A 158 -12.45 0.73 6.76
CA MET A 158 -12.02 1.64 5.69
C MET A 158 -12.09 3.08 6.18
N ILE A 159 -11.10 3.88 5.81
CA ILE A 159 -11.11 5.33 5.95
C ILE A 159 -11.10 6.01 4.59
N GLY A 160 -11.74 7.17 4.48
CA GLY A 160 -11.94 7.86 3.20
C GLY A 160 -13.07 7.23 2.40
N GLN A 161 -13.19 7.63 1.14
CA GLN A 161 -14.22 7.16 0.20
C GLN A 161 -13.68 7.27 -1.23
N ASP A 162 -14.45 6.80 -2.20
CA ASP A 162 -14.11 6.95 -3.61
C ASP A 162 -13.77 8.41 -3.96
N GLY A 163 -12.65 8.60 -4.68
CA GLY A 163 -12.11 9.92 -5.02
C GLY A 163 -11.30 10.60 -3.89
N ASP A 164 -11.17 9.97 -2.73
CA ASP A 164 -10.36 10.46 -1.60
C ASP A 164 -9.25 9.45 -1.19
N HIS A 165 -8.77 8.65 -2.11
CA HIS A 165 -7.70 7.65 -1.89
C HIS A 165 -7.93 6.84 -0.60
N PRO A 166 -8.90 5.90 -0.58
CA PRO A 166 -9.25 5.14 0.61
C PRO A 166 -8.11 4.24 1.07
N VAL A 167 -7.98 4.09 2.38
CA VAL A 167 -7.13 3.08 3.01
C VAL A 167 -8.03 2.07 3.70
N LEU A 168 -7.81 0.80 3.38
CA LEU A 168 -8.56 -0.33 3.90
C LEU A 168 -7.71 -1.11 4.90
N PHE A 169 -8.35 -1.78 5.81
CA PHE A 169 -7.69 -2.55 6.87
C PHE A 169 -8.36 -3.91 6.96
N GLN A 170 -7.56 -4.97 6.89
CA GLN A 170 -8.07 -6.31 7.16
C GLN A 170 -7.34 -6.95 8.32
N GLN A 171 -8.12 -7.53 9.23
CA GLN A 171 -7.58 -8.25 10.36
C GLN A 171 -7.15 -9.66 9.93
N VAL A 172 -5.92 -10.04 10.27
CA VAL A 172 -5.37 -11.35 10.03
C VAL A 172 -5.06 -12.06 11.35
N GLU A 173 -5.34 -13.37 11.43
CA GLU A 173 -5.20 -14.13 12.68
C GLU A 173 -3.74 -14.23 13.15
N GLU A 174 -2.81 -14.48 12.22
CA GLU A 174 -1.38 -14.61 12.50
C GLU A 174 -0.61 -13.41 11.93
N TYR A 175 -0.75 -12.26 12.59
CA TYR A 175 -0.07 -11.04 12.18
C TYR A 175 1.38 -11.02 12.65
N THR A 176 2.29 -10.73 11.73
CA THR A 176 3.72 -10.50 12.03
C THR A 176 4.16 -9.21 11.34
N PRO A 177 4.53 -8.16 12.08
CA PRO A 177 4.96 -6.90 11.48
C PRO A 177 6.31 -7.05 10.78
N PRO A 178 6.63 -6.19 9.79
CA PRO A 178 8.00 -6.03 9.32
C PRO A 178 8.94 -5.64 10.47
N ALA A 179 10.21 -5.92 10.33
CA ALA A 179 11.21 -5.65 11.37
C ALA A 179 12.20 -4.56 10.92
N TRP A 180 11.67 -3.44 10.44
CA TRP A 180 12.49 -2.32 9.96
C TRP A 180 13.51 -1.83 11.02
N PRO A 181 14.78 -1.64 10.68
CA PRO A 181 15.44 -1.88 9.38
C PRO A 181 16.10 -3.26 9.24
N ASP A 182 15.66 -4.27 10.01
CA ASP A 182 16.22 -5.63 9.97
C ASP A 182 15.83 -6.35 8.66
N PRO A 183 16.78 -6.76 7.81
CA PRO A 183 16.49 -7.42 6.53
C PRO A 183 15.91 -8.83 6.68
N SER A 184 15.85 -9.39 7.88
CA SER A 184 15.23 -10.71 8.10
C SER A 184 13.71 -10.73 7.89
N ARG A 185 13.06 -9.58 8.03
CA ARG A 185 11.65 -9.33 7.72
C ARG A 185 11.49 -7.93 7.13
N PRO A 186 11.88 -7.75 5.86
CA PRO A 186 11.85 -6.43 5.23
C PRO A 186 10.42 -5.92 5.10
N GLN A 187 10.27 -4.61 5.03
CA GLN A 187 9.00 -4.03 4.61
C GLN A 187 8.72 -4.42 3.15
N GLN A 188 7.45 -4.47 2.79
CA GLN A 188 6.96 -4.69 1.43
C GLN A 188 6.26 -3.45 0.89
N PHE A 189 5.62 -2.71 1.79
CA PHE A 189 4.87 -1.48 1.52
C PHE A 189 5.09 -0.49 2.65
N HIS A 190 5.04 0.80 2.32
CA HIS A 190 4.84 1.86 3.31
C HIS A 190 4.02 3.02 2.73
N LEU A 191 3.52 3.87 3.62
CA LEU A 191 2.80 5.07 3.25
C LEU A 191 3.66 6.30 3.50
N ASP A 192 3.72 7.18 2.51
CA ASP A 192 4.28 8.50 2.64
C ASP A 192 3.18 9.50 2.99
N VAL A 193 3.37 10.25 4.06
CA VAL A 193 2.41 11.22 4.57
C VAL A 193 3.07 12.60 4.60
N THR A 194 2.54 13.55 3.83
CA THR A 194 3.04 14.94 3.87
C THR A 194 2.48 15.68 5.07
N VAL A 195 3.34 16.44 5.73
CA VAL A 195 3.00 17.25 6.90
C VAL A 195 3.49 18.70 6.71
N PRO A 196 2.81 19.70 7.26
CA PRO A 196 3.20 21.09 7.09
C PRO A 196 4.43 21.48 7.92
N GLU A 197 4.64 20.83 9.07
CA GLU A 197 5.72 21.11 10.01
C GLU A 197 6.06 19.82 10.79
N ILE A 198 7.30 19.38 10.71
CA ILE A 198 7.68 18.02 11.14
C ILE A 198 7.69 17.84 12.67
N GLU A 199 8.15 18.84 13.44
CA GLU A 199 8.25 18.71 14.90
C GLU A 199 6.88 18.58 15.56
N ALA A 200 5.90 19.37 15.12
CA ALA A 200 4.52 19.29 15.62
C ALA A 200 3.83 18.01 15.15
N ALA A 201 4.06 17.62 13.88
CA ALA A 201 3.51 16.39 13.31
C ALA A 201 4.06 15.14 14.01
N GLU A 202 5.37 15.09 14.30
CA GLU A 202 5.99 14.01 15.07
C GLU A 202 5.37 13.89 16.45
N GLN A 203 5.27 15.00 17.20
CA GLN A 203 4.63 14.98 18.53
C GLN A 203 3.19 14.46 18.48
N ALA A 204 2.43 14.91 17.49
CA ALA A 204 1.05 14.48 17.32
C ALA A 204 0.95 12.99 16.92
N ALA A 205 1.79 12.51 16.01
CA ALA A 205 1.82 11.11 15.60
C ALA A 205 2.21 10.18 16.76
N LEU A 206 3.22 10.56 17.55
CA LEU A 206 3.62 9.82 18.75
C LEU A 206 2.49 9.79 19.80
N ALA A 207 1.73 10.87 19.96
CA ALA A 207 0.62 10.95 20.89
C ALA A 207 -0.55 10.02 20.55
N ILE A 208 -0.73 9.68 19.27
CA ILE A 208 -1.76 8.74 18.80
C ILE A 208 -1.26 7.29 18.68
N GLY A 209 0.00 7.02 19.04
CA GLY A 209 0.54 5.66 19.12
C GLY A 209 1.60 5.30 18.09
N ALA A 210 2.06 6.21 17.25
CA ALA A 210 3.23 5.97 16.40
C ALA A 210 4.50 5.78 17.24
N THR A 211 5.48 5.08 16.69
CA THR A 211 6.82 4.93 17.29
C THR A 211 7.87 5.42 16.30
N ARG A 212 8.82 6.24 16.75
CA ARG A 212 9.93 6.68 15.91
C ARG A 212 10.83 5.49 15.58
N LEU A 213 11.13 5.28 14.30
CA LEU A 213 12.07 4.27 13.84
C LEU A 213 13.39 4.90 13.36
N PRO A 214 14.48 4.12 13.24
CA PRO A 214 15.68 4.56 12.54
C PRO A 214 15.40 4.88 11.08
N GLY A 215 16.03 5.90 10.55
CA GLY A 215 15.90 6.36 9.18
C GLY A 215 15.35 7.78 9.13
N GLU A 216 16.13 8.65 8.51
CA GLU A 216 15.77 10.04 8.26
C GLU A 216 16.62 10.60 7.12
N GLY A 217 16.08 11.57 6.42
CA GLY A 217 16.74 12.37 5.41
C GLY A 217 16.52 13.85 5.62
N GLU A 218 16.81 14.64 4.63
CA GLU A 218 16.68 16.09 4.69
C GLU A 218 15.22 16.51 4.94
N ASN A 219 14.26 15.76 4.40
CA ASN A 219 12.84 16.11 4.40
C ASN A 219 11.90 14.90 4.66
N TRP A 220 12.41 13.85 5.33
CA TRP A 220 11.60 12.69 5.73
C TRP A 220 12.13 12.03 7.01
N ARG A 221 11.22 11.40 7.74
CA ARG A 221 11.50 10.58 8.94
C ARG A 221 10.61 9.34 8.96
N VAL A 222 11.15 8.22 9.44
CA VAL A 222 10.46 6.93 9.52
C VAL A 222 9.83 6.70 10.88
N TYR A 223 8.62 6.18 10.87
CA TYR A 223 7.83 5.78 12.05
C TYR A 223 7.21 4.42 11.83
N ALA A 224 6.86 3.73 12.92
CA ALA A 224 5.94 2.60 12.90
C ALA A 224 4.55 3.04 13.36
N ASP A 225 3.52 2.51 12.73
CA ASP A 225 2.15 2.57 13.21
C ASP A 225 1.93 1.62 14.42
N PRO A 226 0.75 1.63 15.08
CA PRO A 226 0.49 0.74 16.22
C PRO A 226 0.57 -0.76 15.90
N ALA A 227 0.45 -1.15 14.63
CA ALA A 227 0.65 -2.53 14.18
C ALA A 227 2.12 -2.85 13.84
N GLY A 228 3.03 -1.87 13.93
CA GLY A 228 4.46 -2.03 13.65
C GLY A 228 4.84 -1.86 12.17
N LYS A 229 3.93 -1.37 11.31
CA LYS A 229 4.24 -1.09 9.91
C LYS A 229 4.96 0.25 9.77
N PRO A 230 6.04 0.31 8.96
CA PRO A 230 6.71 1.56 8.65
C PRO A 230 5.81 2.51 7.85
N PHE A 231 5.92 3.80 8.15
CA PHE A 231 5.43 4.90 7.33
C PHE A 231 6.37 6.11 7.46
N CYS A 232 6.33 7.01 6.48
CA CYS A 232 7.16 8.21 6.50
C CYS A 232 6.32 9.47 6.72
N LEU A 233 6.83 10.39 7.53
CA LEU A 233 6.39 11.79 7.52
C LEU A 233 7.36 12.60 6.66
N LEU A 234 6.81 13.34 5.68
CA LEU A 234 7.55 14.16 4.74
C LEU A 234 7.14 15.63 4.86
N TRP A 235 8.09 16.53 4.72
CA TRP A 235 7.85 17.97 4.70
C TRP A 235 8.66 18.65 3.59
N ASP A 236 8.23 19.83 3.16
CA ASP A 236 8.87 20.62 2.09
C ASP A 236 9.04 19.85 0.75
N VAL A 237 8.03 19.00 0.37
CA VAL A 237 8.07 18.11 -0.79
C VAL A 237 6.86 18.25 -1.71
#